data_77a0de6e7d460dc7e7a0fdf75fa8de0c
#
_entry.id   77a0de6e7d460dc7e7a0fdf75fa8de0c
#
_cell.length_a   1.000
_cell.length_b   1.000
_cell.length_c   1.000
_cell.angle_alpha   90.00
_cell.angle_beta   90.00
_cell.angle_gamma   90.00
#
_symmetry.space_group_name_H-M   'P 1'
#
loop_
_entity.id
_entity.type
_entity.pdbx_description
1 polymer ?
#
loop_
_entity_poly.entity_id
_entity_poly.type
_entity_poly.pdbx_seq_one_letter_code
_entity_poly.pdbx_strand_id
1 'polypeptide(L)'
;KALYLMAPGFNFLNRWMENMGWDKNSLFGTPDFIQVYHYSYNREVSLNTNMFRDAVKWDSLLLTRNIPIRIVHGLHDETVSIQESRDFSGSRPWCQIKELDSDHGLLSCIDWIVADCMKFFRLNNVIDE
;
A
#
# COMPACT_ATOMS: atom_id res chain seq x y z
N LYS A 1 -13.30 10.34 11.73
CA LYS A 1 -12.21 9.42 11.33
C LYS A 1 -11.99 9.53 9.83
N ALA A 2 -10.72 9.59 9.37
CA ALA A 2 -10.34 9.59 7.97
C ALA A 2 -9.02 8.83 7.78
N LEU A 3 -8.68 8.46 6.54
CA LEU A 3 -7.42 7.80 6.19
C LEU A 3 -6.67 8.61 5.13
N TYR A 4 -5.37 8.74 5.33
CA TYR A 4 -4.46 9.28 4.34
C TYR A 4 -3.43 8.20 4.02
N LEU A 5 -3.38 7.75 2.77
CA LEU A 5 -2.57 6.60 2.33
C LEU A 5 -1.53 7.08 1.31
N MET A 6 -0.30 6.62 1.46
CA MET A 6 0.82 6.94 0.58
C MET A 6 1.28 5.68 -0.14
N ALA A 7 1.18 5.67 -1.46
CA ALA A 7 1.53 4.54 -2.32
C ALA A 7 1.08 3.17 -1.76
N PRO A 8 -0.21 2.99 -1.42
CA PRO A 8 -0.68 1.77 -0.76
C PRO A 8 -0.64 0.56 -1.69
N GLY A 9 -0.13 -0.56 -1.17
CA GLY A 9 -0.08 -1.85 -1.88
C GLY A 9 -1.31 -2.70 -1.60
N PHE A 10 -2.42 -2.41 -2.23
CA PHE A 10 -3.69 -3.14 -2.03
C PHE A 10 -3.62 -4.59 -2.52
N ASN A 11 -2.76 -4.89 -3.50
CA ASN A 11 -2.55 -6.23 -4.03
C ASN A 11 -1.26 -6.88 -3.50
N PHE A 12 -0.86 -6.53 -2.28
CA PHE A 12 0.40 -6.94 -1.66
C PHE A 12 0.61 -8.46 -1.71
N LEU A 13 -0.37 -9.24 -1.24
CA LEU A 13 -0.23 -10.69 -1.13
C LEU A 13 -0.06 -11.36 -2.50
N ASN A 14 -0.92 -11.03 -3.46
CA ASN A 14 -0.86 -11.65 -4.79
C ASN A 14 0.45 -11.30 -5.50
N ARG A 15 0.90 -10.05 -5.43
CA ARG A 15 2.17 -9.62 -6.02
C ARG A 15 3.37 -10.39 -5.44
N TRP A 16 3.41 -10.59 -4.11
CA TRP A 16 4.47 -11.39 -3.49
C TRP A 16 4.39 -12.86 -3.88
N MET A 17 3.19 -13.44 -3.93
CA MET A 17 2.99 -14.82 -4.36
C MET A 17 3.43 -15.03 -5.81
N GLU A 18 3.07 -14.12 -6.72
CA GLU A 18 3.50 -14.13 -8.11
C GLU A 18 5.04 -14.06 -8.22
N ASN A 19 5.68 -13.13 -7.53
CA ASN A 19 7.13 -12.96 -7.53
C ASN A 19 7.89 -14.19 -7.01
N MET A 20 7.31 -14.90 -6.05
CA MET A 20 7.90 -16.10 -5.45
C MET A 20 7.48 -17.41 -6.14
N GLY A 21 6.57 -17.34 -7.11
CA GLY A 21 5.99 -18.53 -7.74
C GLY A 21 5.15 -19.36 -6.79
N TRP A 22 4.53 -18.73 -5.78
CA TRP A 22 3.67 -19.39 -4.80
C TRP A 22 2.20 -19.28 -5.17
N ASP A 23 1.44 -20.26 -4.72
CA ASP A 23 -0.02 -20.18 -4.59
C ASP A 23 -0.42 -20.25 -3.11
N LYS A 24 -1.72 -20.10 -2.82
CA LYS A 24 -2.22 -20.12 -1.43
C LYS A 24 -1.96 -21.45 -0.73
N ASN A 25 -1.84 -22.56 -1.48
CA ASN A 25 -1.61 -23.88 -0.90
C ASN A 25 -0.11 -24.07 -0.62
N SER A 26 0.76 -23.74 -1.59
CA SER A 26 2.20 -23.87 -1.45
C SER A 26 2.77 -22.96 -0.35
N LEU A 27 2.14 -21.79 -0.12
CA LEU A 27 2.54 -20.85 0.94
C LEU A 27 2.59 -21.50 2.33
N PHE A 28 1.65 -22.40 2.65
CA PHE A 28 1.63 -23.08 3.95
C PHE A 28 2.71 -24.18 4.08
N GLY A 29 3.31 -24.62 2.96
CA GLY A 29 4.46 -25.52 2.93
C GLY A 29 5.83 -24.83 2.86
N THR A 30 5.88 -23.49 2.77
CA THR A 30 7.16 -22.77 2.71
C THR A 30 7.87 -22.78 4.06
N PRO A 31 9.22 -22.69 4.09
CA PRO A 31 9.96 -22.46 5.34
C PRO A 31 9.48 -21.21 6.08
N ASP A 32 9.62 -21.16 7.41
CA ASP A 32 9.24 -20.01 8.21
C ASP A 32 10.07 -18.76 7.91
N PHE A 33 11.25 -18.94 7.34
CA PHE A 33 12.14 -17.86 6.90
C PHE A 33 12.67 -18.13 5.50
N ILE A 34 12.70 -17.07 4.69
CA ILE A 34 13.31 -17.05 3.37
C ILE A 34 14.34 -15.94 3.29
N GLN A 35 15.33 -16.07 2.40
CA GLN A 35 16.27 -15.00 2.11
C GLN A 35 15.72 -14.15 0.96
N VAL A 36 15.65 -12.83 1.17
CA VAL A 36 15.25 -11.87 0.16
C VAL A 36 16.27 -10.74 0.08
N TYR A 37 16.55 -10.29 -1.13
CA TYR A 37 17.46 -9.16 -1.31
C TYR A 37 16.78 -7.85 -0.91
N HIS A 38 17.41 -7.12 0.01
CA HIS A 38 16.93 -5.82 0.48
C HIS A 38 17.75 -4.69 -0.14
N TYR A 39 17.20 -4.00 -1.10
CA TYR A 39 17.91 -2.98 -1.89
C TYR A 39 18.51 -1.87 -1.04
N SER A 40 17.80 -1.32 -0.06
CA SER A 40 18.30 -0.25 0.81
C SER A 40 19.47 -0.70 1.70
N TYR A 41 19.51 -1.98 2.08
CA TYR A 41 20.62 -2.55 2.87
C TYR A 41 21.71 -3.17 1.99
N ASN A 42 21.45 -3.27 0.68
CA ASN A 42 22.35 -3.88 -0.32
C ASN A 42 22.84 -5.27 0.11
N ARG A 43 21.97 -6.08 0.67
CA ARG A 43 22.25 -7.44 1.13
C ARG A 43 20.99 -8.30 1.21
N GLU A 44 21.17 -9.61 1.31
CA GLU A 44 20.10 -10.52 1.68
C GLU A 44 19.71 -10.34 3.16
N VAL A 45 18.43 -10.41 3.42
CA VAL A 45 17.84 -10.39 4.77
C VAL A 45 16.86 -11.54 4.93
N SER A 46 16.75 -12.04 6.15
CA SER A 46 15.80 -13.09 6.49
C SER A 46 14.41 -12.49 6.64
N LEU A 47 13.46 -12.96 5.84
CA LEU A 47 12.05 -12.55 5.87
C LEU A 47 11.20 -13.67 6.46
N ASN A 48 10.40 -13.34 7.48
CA ASN A 48 9.49 -14.30 8.10
C ASN A 48 8.24 -14.49 7.23
N THR A 49 8.03 -15.70 6.71
CA THR A 49 6.92 -16.04 5.82
C THR A 49 5.56 -16.07 6.51
N ASN A 50 5.52 -16.09 7.85
CA ASN A 50 4.26 -16.04 8.59
C ASN A 50 3.46 -14.74 8.32
N MET A 51 4.13 -13.65 7.92
CA MET A 51 3.44 -12.42 7.50
C MET A 51 2.50 -12.67 6.30
N PHE A 52 2.93 -13.50 5.33
CA PHE A 52 2.10 -13.84 4.16
C PHE A 52 0.96 -14.79 4.55
N ARG A 53 1.23 -15.78 5.42
CA ARG A 53 0.20 -16.70 5.94
C ARG A 53 -0.87 -15.95 6.74
N ASP A 54 -0.48 -14.92 7.47
CA ASP A 54 -1.42 -14.04 8.16
C ASP A 54 -2.19 -13.17 7.16
N ALA A 55 -1.52 -12.60 6.15
CA ALA A 55 -2.14 -11.77 5.12
C ALA A 55 -3.28 -12.49 4.37
N VAL A 56 -3.18 -13.83 4.16
CA VAL A 56 -4.26 -14.63 3.53
C VAL A 56 -5.59 -14.48 4.27
N LYS A 57 -5.58 -14.33 5.59
CA LYS A 57 -6.80 -14.16 6.41
C LYS A 57 -7.53 -12.86 6.11
N TRP A 58 -6.80 -11.86 5.62
CA TRP A 58 -7.28 -10.50 5.36
C TRP A 58 -7.54 -10.21 3.89
N ASP A 59 -7.04 -11.07 2.99
CA ASP A 59 -7.11 -10.91 1.54
C ASP A 59 -8.55 -10.80 1.00
N SER A 60 -9.51 -11.46 1.67
CA SER A 60 -10.93 -11.43 1.29
C SER A 60 -11.74 -10.36 2.02
N LEU A 61 -11.11 -9.53 2.85
CA LEU A 61 -11.82 -8.48 3.58
C LEU A 61 -12.31 -7.39 2.63
N LEU A 62 -13.62 -7.28 2.53
CA LEU A 62 -14.27 -6.19 1.83
C LEU A 62 -14.17 -4.92 2.69
N LEU A 63 -13.33 -3.98 2.27
CA LEU A 63 -13.21 -2.66 2.88
C LEU A 63 -14.43 -1.79 2.48
N THR A 64 -15.56 -2.05 3.15
CA THR A 64 -16.85 -1.42 2.85
C THR A 64 -17.14 -0.19 3.71
N ARG A 65 -16.29 0.08 4.71
CA ARG A 65 -16.50 1.21 5.62
C ARG A 65 -16.40 2.54 4.89
N ASN A 66 -17.50 3.28 4.89
CA ASN A 66 -17.60 4.61 4.26
C ASN A 66 -16.98 5.67 5.18
N ILE A 67 -15.67 5.84 5.09
CA ILE A 67 -14.92 6.93 5.74
C ILE A 67 -14.15 7.70 4.68
N PRO A 68 -13.92 9.01 4.84
CA PRO A 68 -13.08 9.77 3.91
C PRO A 68 -11.69 9.16 3.76
N ILE A 69 -11.27 8.90 2.53
CA ILE A 69 -9.94 8.38 2.20
C ILE A 69 -9.29 9.30 1.18
N ARG A 70 -8.04 9.68 1.45
CA ARG A 70 -7.14 10.30 0.49
C ARG A 70 -6.02 9.32 0.18
N ILE A 71 -5.78 9.08 -1.10
CA ILE A 71 -4.60 8.36 -1.58
C ILE A 71 -3.71 9.36 -2.32
N VAL A 72 -2.41 9.33 -2.06
CA VAL A 72 -1.38 9.94 -2.90
C VAL A 72 -0.50 8.85 -3.48
N HIS A 73 -0.23 8.89 -4.80
CA HIS A 73 0.52 7.84 -5.48
C HIS A 73 1.37 8.44 -6.60
N GLY A 74 2.62 7.97 -6.72
CA GLY A 74 3.55 8.39 -7.76
C GLY A 74 3.16 7.82 -9.12
N LEU A 75 3.18 8.66 -10.16
CA LEU A 75 2.93 8.23 -11.55
C LEU A 75 4.01 7.27 -12.07
N HIS A 76 5.23 7.38 -11.53
CA HIS A 76 6.41 6.60 -11.92
C HIS A 76 6.76 5.54 -10.85
N ASP A 77 5.78 5.09 -10.07
CA ASP A 77 5.98 4.05 -9.05
C ASP A 77 6.19 2.68 -9.72
N GLU A 78 7.45 2.21 -9.73
CA GLU A 78 7.84 0.90 -10.26
C GLU A 78 7.72 -0.23 -9.21
N THR A 79 7.50 0.12 -7.94
CA THR A 79 7.36 -0.85 -6.83
C THR A 79 5.93 -1.30 -6.64
N VAL A 80 4.99 -0.34 -6.62
CA VAL A 80 3.55 -0.58 -6.49
C VAL A 80 2.83 0.14 -7.62
N SER A 81 2.17 -0.61 -8.48
CA SER A 81 1.44 -0.02 -9.60
C SER A 81 0.38 0.96 -9.12
N ILE A 82 0.39 2.19 -9.67
CA ILE A 82 -0.65 3.19 -9.42
C ILE A 82 -2.05 2.68 -9.79
N GLN A 83 -2.14 1.68 -10.67
CA GLN A 83 -3.41 1.07 -11.05
C GLN A 83 -4.13 0.45 -9.85
N GLU A 84 -3.40 -0.11 -8.87
CA GLU A 84 -4.00 -0.62 -7.62
C GLU A 84 -4.78 0.48 -6.88
N SER A 85 -4.25 1.69 -6.82
CA SER A 85 -4.92 2.84 -6.20
C SER A 85 -6.09 3.36 -7.02
N ARG A 86 -5.98 3.36 -8.35
CA ARG A 86 -7.07 3.74 -9.25
C ARG A 86 -8.27 2.78 -9.14
N ASP A 87 -7.99 1.48 -9.13
CA ASP A 87 -9.01 0.44 -9.00
C ASP A 87 -9.70 0.52 -7.63
N PHE A 88 -8.91 0.71 -6.57
CA PHE A 88 -9.45 0.87 -5.23
C PHE A 88 -10.36 2.11 -5.11
N SER A 89 -9.93 3.25 -5.65
CA SER A 89 -10.69 4.50 -5.57
C SER A 89 -11.91 4.51 -6.50
N GLY A 90 -11.82 3.88 -7.66
CA GLY A 90 -12.86 3.89 -8.68
C GLY A 90 -14.21 3.31 -8.23
N SER A 91 -14.21 2.40 -7.27
CA SER A 91 -15.41 1.79 -6.69
C SER A 91 -15.89 2.45 -5.38
N ARG A 92 -15.24 3.55 -4.94
CA ARG A 92 -15.47 4.17 -3.62
C ARG A 92 -15.60 5.68 -3.72
N PRO A 93 -16.83 6.24 -3.79
CA PRO A 93 -17.04 7.70 -3.91
C PRO A 93 -16.43 8.53 -2.77
N TRP A 94 -16.17 7.91 -1.62
CA TRP A 94 -15.52 8.54 -0.46
C TRP A 94 -13.99 8.47 -0.48
N CYS A 95 -13.41 7.87 -1.52
CA CYS A 95 -11.97 7.77 -1.74
C CYS A 95 -11.55 8.70 -2.88
N GLN A 96 -10.57 9.57 -2.61
CA GLN A 96 -10.00 10.46 -3.60
C GLN A 96 -8.53 10.11 -3.81
N ILE A 97 -8.11 9.95 -5.05
CA ILE A 97 -6.71 9.76 -5.43
C ILE A 97 -6.10 11.08 -5.93
N LYS A 98 -4.86 11.34 -5.54
CA LYS A 98 -3.98 12.37 -6.06
C LYS A 98 -2.75 11.70 -6.67
N GLU A 99 -2.63 11.79 -7.96
CA GLU A 99 -1.51 11.28 -8.73
C GLU A 99 -0.41 12.34 -8.77
N LEU A 100 0.80 11.98 -8.39
CA LEU A 100 1.93 12.91 -8.26
C LEU A 100 3.02 12.53 -9.24
N ASP A 101 3.71 13.53 -9.79
CA ASP A 101 4.89 13.33 -10.63
C ASP A 101 6.09 12.92 -9.74
N SER A 102 6.11 11.65 -9.33
CA SER A 102 7.07 11.06 -8.39
C SER A 102 7.14 9.55 -8.54
N ASP A 103 8.16 8.97 -7.91
CA ASP A 103 8.37 7.53 -7.74
C ASP A 103 7.64 6.98 -6.49
N HIS A 104 7.93 5.72 -6.11
CA HIS A 104 7.40 5.08 -4.91
C HIS A 104 7.75 5.82 -3.61
N GLY A 105 8.92 6.42 -3.55
CA GLY A 105 9.41 7.12 -2.36
C GLY A 105 8.68 8.43 -2.06
N LEU A 106 8.04 9.04 -3.07
CA LEU A 106 7.29 10.30 -2.98
C LEU A 106 8.08 11.50 -2.43
N LEU A 107 9.41 11.38 -2.32
CA LEU A 107 10.26 12.36 -1.66
C LEU A 107 10.28 13.72 -2.40
N SER A 108 10.15 13.69 -3.72
CA SER A 108 10.09 14.93 -4.54
C SER A 108 8.85 15.77 -4.26
N CYS A 109 7.80 15.18 -3.67
CA CYS A 109 6.52 15.83 -3.41
C CYS A 109 6.21 15.94 -1.90
N ILE A 110 7.18 15.68 -1.00
CA ILE A 110 6.93 15.51 0.43
C ILE A 110 6.30 16.76 1.08
N ASP A 111 6.75 17.95 0.74
CA ASP A 111 6.22 19.20 1.31
C ASP A 111 4.76 19.41 0.91
N TRP A 112 4.43 19.11 -0.34
CA TRP A 112 3.06 19.15 -0.83
C TRP A 112 2.19 18.10 -0.12
N ILE A 113 2.70 16.87 0.06
CA ILE A 113 1.99 15.79 0.75
C ILE A 113 1.67 16.15 2.19
N VAL A 114 2.62 16.72 2.92
CA VAL A 114 2.42 17.17 4.30
C VAL A 114 1.32 18.24 4.36
N ALA A 115 1.37 19.24 3.47
CA ALA A 115 0.35 20.31 3.43
C ALA A 115 -1.05 19.75 3.08
N ASP A 116 -1.15 18.86 2.07
CA ASP A 116 -2.41 18.23 1.67
C ASP A 116 -2.96 17.32 2.79
N CYS A 117 -2.10 16.57 3.45
CA CYS A 117 -2.47 15.70 4.57
C CYS A 117 -3.09 16.49 5.73
N MET A 118 -2.44 17.56 6.14
CA MET A 118 -2.95 18.46 7.20
C MET A 118 -4.29 19.07 6.81
N LYS A 119 -4.39 19.58 5.58
CA LYS A 119 -5.65 20.13 5.04
C LYS A 119 -6.76 19.07 5.01
N PHE A 120 -6.45 17.86 4.54
CA PHE A 120 -7.41 16.77 4.46
C PHE A 120 -7.98 16.39 5.83
N PHE A 121 -7.13 16.28 6.86
CA PHE A 121 -7.57 15.92 8.20
C PHE A 121 -8.36 17.04 8.88
N ARG A 122 -8.03 18.33 8.65
CA ARG A 122 -8.83 19.46 9.12
C ARG A 122 -10.23 19.46 8.49
N LEU A 123 -10.32 19.33 7.17
CA LEU A 123 -11.59 19.27 6.44
C LEU A 123 -12.51 18.12 6.88
N ASN A 124 -11.94 17.07 7.45
CA ASN A 124 -12.70 15.91 7.94
C ASN A 124 -12.83 15.88 9.47
N ASN A 125 -12.55 16.98 10.16
CA ASN A 125 -12.65 17.15 11.62
C ASN A 125 -11.90 16.07 12.40
N VAL A 126 -10.69 15.72 11.94
CA VAL A 126 -9.79 14.75 12.60
C VAL A 126 -8.78 15.45 13.50
N ILE A 127 -8.34 16.64 13.08
CA ILE A 127 -7.45 17.54 13.84
C ILE A 127 -8.05 18.95 13.85
N ASP A 128 -7.73 19.73 14.88
CA ASP A 128 -8.13 21.14 15.01
C ASP A 128 -7.31 22.05 14.08
N GLU A 129 -7.75 23.31 13.96
CA GLU A 129 -7.08 24.33 13.14
C GLU A 129 -5.67 24.67 13.62
#